data_3d44c8dc3e6e5fa0bafe07bd024f0db7
#
_entry.id   3d44c8dc3e6e5fa0bafe07bd024f0db7
#
_cell.length_a   1.000
_cell.length_b   1.000
_cell.length_c   1.000
_cell.angle_alpha   90.00
_cell.angle_beta   90.00
_cell.angle_gamma   90.00
#
_symmetry.space_group_name_H-M   'P 1'
#
loop_
_entity.id
_entity.type
_entity.pdbx_description
1 polymer ?
#
loop_
_entity_poly.entity_id
_entity_poly.type
_entity_poly.pdbx_seq_one_letter_code
_entity_poly.pdbx_strand_id
1 'polypeptide(L)'
;MIQEGYELRQSPFQGSTSKDITHIRQQGEPRDTCFVFEGFLDFLSFLTIRQQKSPDIPCTDWQDYVILNSTANTDKALYPLADYGHIHCMLDNDEAGRKAVEAIRQEYKWRVRDASHLYSGHNDLNDYLRSLKVKQSQDLTVTDKPQPEQDNRQNPGEKRKRGLRM
;
A
#
# COMPACT_ATOMS: atom_id res chain seq x y z
N MET A 1 28.54 -11.99 13.25
CA MET A 1 28.87 -10.69 12.62
C MET A 1 27.63 -10.24 11.89
N ILE A 2 26.98 -9.15 12.32
CA ILE A 2 25.83 -8.57 11.61
C ILE A 2 26.43 -7.83 10.43
N GLN A 3 26.13 -8.25 9.22
CA GLN A 3 26.52 -7.53 8.01
C GLN A 3 25.49 -6.43 7.78
N GLU A 4 25.88 -5.19 8.03
CA GLU A 4 25.04 -4.02 7.73
C GLU A 4 24.96 -3.84 6.20
N GLY A 5 23.74 -3.77 5.68
CA GLY A 5 23.47 -3.50 4.28
C GLY A 5 22.81 -2.14 4.08
N TYR A 6 23.16 -1.44 3.00
CA TYR A 6 22.55 -0.17 2.61
C TYR A 6 21.86 -0.29 1.26
N GLU A 7 20.66 0.26 1.14
CA GLU A 7 19.97 0.47 -0.13
C GLU A 7 20.22 1.90 -0.63
N LEU A 8 20.71 2.02 -1.86
CA LEU A 8 20.93 3.29 -2.53
C LEU A 8 19.89 3.45 -3.64
N ARG A 9 19.06 4.47 -3.53
CA ARG A 9 18.05 4.80 -4.54
C ARG A 9 18.15 6.25 -4.96
N GLN A 10 18.67 6.46 -6.16
CA GLN A 10 18.67 7.75 -6.85
C GLN A 10 18.36 7.48 -8.32
N SER A 11 17.28 8.09 -8.84
CA SER A 11 16.94 7.89 -10.25
C SER A 11 18.06 8.39 -11.17
N PRO A 12 18.55 7.59 -12.13
CA PRO A 12 18.10 6.24 -12.52
C PRO A 12 18.81 5.09 -11.80
N PHE A 13 19.63 5.36 -10.77
CA PHE A 13 20.46 4.37 -10.09
C PHE A 13 19.71 3.65 -8.96
N GLN A 14 19.77 2.32 -8.96
CA GLN A 14 19.35 1.46 -7.85
C GLN A 14 20.49 0.52 -7.50
N GLY A 15 20.83 0.45 -6.22
CA GLY A 15 21.89 -0.44 -5.75
C GLY A 15 21.67 -0.83 -4.30
N SER A 16 22.07 -2.06 -3.97
CA SER A 16 22.10 -2.55 -2.60
C SER A 16 23.49 -3.05 -2.28
N THR A 17 23.99 -2.74 -1.10
CA THR A 17 25.28 -3.22 -0.60
C THR A 17 25.19 -4.60 0.07
N SER A 18 23.96 -5.03 0.43
CA SER A 18 23.68 -6.35 0.97
C SER A 18 22.89 -7.20 -0.02
N LYS A 19 23.32 -8.42 -0.25
CA LYS A 19 22.59 -9.46 -1.00
C LYS A 19 21.85 -10.42 -0.06
N ASP A 20 21.40 -9.93 1.08
CA ASP A 20 20.72 -10.73 2.08
C ASP A 20 19.32 -10.21 2.37
N ILE A 21 18.53 -11.03 3.05
CA ILE A 21 17.21 -10.63 3.54
C ILE A 21 17.34 -9.65 4.71
N THR A 22 16.30 -8.84 4.92
CA THR A 22 16.15 -8.03 6.15
C THR A 22 15.01 -8.62 6.97
N HIS A 23 15.29 -9.01 8.21
CA HIS A 23 14.28 -9.52 9.13
C HIS A 23 14.07 -8.51 10.27
N ILE A 24 12.87 -7.94 10.34
CA ILE A 24 12.48 -6.94 11.35
C ILE A 24 11.57 -7.65 12.36
N ARG A 25 12.08 -7.88 13.55
CA ARG A 25 11.34 -8.44 14.69
C ARG A 25 10.91 -7.33 15.63
N GLN A 26 9.67 -7.39 16.08
CA GLN A 26 9.17 -6.50 17.11
C GLN A 26 9.71 -6.92 18.48
N GLN A 27 9.91 -5.92 19.35
CA GLN A 27 10.30 -6.20 20.72
C GLN A 27 9.13 -6.76 21.55
N GLY A 28 9.43 -7.50 22.58
CA GLY A 28 8.45 -8.10 23.49
C GLY A 28 8.10 -9.54 23.11
N GLU A 29 6.82 -9.89 23.24
CA GLU A 29 6.36 -11.25 22.98
C GLU A 29 6.51 -11.64 21.49
N PRO A 30 6.87 -12.90 21.19
CA PRO A 30 6.97 -13.39 19.84
C PRO A 30 5.68 -13.18 19.04
N ARG A 31 5.80 -12.74 17.80
CA ARG A 31 4.65 -12.55 16.91
C ARG A 31 4.38 -13.84 16.12
N ASP A 32 3.11 -14.16 15.95
CA ASP A 32 2.67 -15.31 15.16
C ASP A 32 2.48 -14.98 13.66
N THR A 33 2.50 -13.69 13.33
CA THR A 33 2.27 -13.21 11.96
C THR A 33 3.49 -12.50 11.42
N CYS A 34 3.90 -12.87 10.20
CA CYS A 34 4.94 -12.22 9.43
C CYS A 34 4.43 -11.77 8.06
N PHE A 35 4.82 -10.56 7.65
CA PHE A 35 4.61 -10.07 6.30
C PHE A 35 5.92 -10.12 5.52
N VAL A 36 5.85 -10.64 4.29
CA VAL A 36 7.01 -10.79 3.40
C VAL A 36 6.87 -9.81 2.24
N PHE A 37 7.90 -9.02 1.99
CA PHE A 37 7.97 -8.05 0.89
C PHE A 37 9.14 -8.37 -0.03
N GLU A 38 9.00 -8.04 -1.33
CA GLU A 38 10.11 -8.18 -2.26
C GLU A 38 11.17 -7.12 -2.02
N GLY A 39 10.77 -5.86 -1.91
CA GLY A 39 11.64 -4.72 -1.75
C GLY A 39 11.33 -3.85 -0.54
N PHE A 40 12.31 -3.05 -0.12
CA PHE A 40 12.16 -2.16 1.02
C PHE A 40 11.15 -1.03 0.75
N LEU A 41 10.99 -0.60 -0.52
CA LEU A 41 9.99 0.41 -0.87
C LEU A 41 8.56 -0.11 -0.71
N ASP A 42 8.32 -1.39 -0.98
CA ASP A 42 7.00 -1.99 -0.80
C ASP A 42 6.65 -2.11 0.68
N PHE A 43 7.63 -2.47 1.50
CA PHE A 43 7.49 -2.43 2.96
C PHE A 43 7.13 -1.02 3.46
N LEU A 44 7.84 0.04 3.03
CA LEU A 44 7.52 1.41 3.41
C LEU A 44 6.15 1.85 2.88
N SER A 45 5.78 1.42 1.67
CA SER A 45 4.47 1.69 1.08
C SER A 45 3.35 1.04 1.89
N PHE A 46 3.56 -0.20 2.35
CA PHE A 46 2.64 -0.89 3.26
C PHE A 46 2.43 -0.12 4.55
N LEU A 47 3.51 0.30 5.22
CA LEU A 47 3.42 1.09 6.45
C LEU A 47 2.67 2.40 6.21
N THR A 48 2.94 3.08 5.09
CA THR A 48 2.28 4.33 4.72
C THR A 48 0.77 4.13 4.51
N ILE A 49 0.37 3.13 3.74
CA ILE A 49 -1.05 2.81 3.49
C ILE A 49 -1.76 2.45 4.79
N ARG A 50 -1.11 1.66 5.63
CA ARG A 50 -1.66 1.25 6.92
C ARG A 50 -1.86 2.44 7.85
N GLN A 51 -0.87 3.34 7.96
CA GLN A 51 -0.96 4.55 8.75
C GLN A 51 -2.08 5.48 8.28
N GLN A 52 -2.28 5.61 6.97
CA GLN A 52 -3.38 6.41 6.40
C GLN A 52 -4.76 5.82 6.71
N LYS A 53 -4.89 4.49 6.71
CA LYS A 53 -6.16 3.80 6.98
C LYS A 53 -6.50 3.70 8.47
N SER A 54 -5.48 3.69 9.32
CA SER A 54 -5.63 3.48 10.76
C SER A 54 -4.58 4.30 11.52
N PRO A 55 -4.74 5.64 11.56
CA PRO A 55 -3.73 6.55 12.11
C PRO A 55 -3.47 6.34 13.62
N ASP A 56 -4.46 5.84 14.34
CA ASP A 56 -4.39 5.60 15.78
C ASP A 56 -3.73 4.27 16.16
N ILE A 57 -3.42 3.43 15.16
CA ILE A 57 -2.80 2.13 15.41
C ILE A 57 -1.31 2.21 15.05
N PRO A 58 -0.38 1.87 15.96
CA PRO A 58 1.04 1.79 15.66
C PRO A 58 1.30 0.88 14.45
N CYS A 59 2.07 1.37 13.47
CA CYS A 59 2.27 0.66 12.22
C CYS A 59 3.04 -0.65 12.35
N THR A 60 3.88 -0.77 13.39
CA THR A 60 4.89 -1.83 13.46
C THR A 60 4.67 -2.85 14.57
N ASP A 61 3.79 -2.61 15.53
CA ASP A 61 3.80 -3.35 16.80
C ASP A 61 3.10 -4.71 16.79
N TRP A 62 2.42 -5.08 15.70
CA TRP A 62 1.51 -6.24 15.69
C TRP A 62 2.06 -7.47 14.97
N GLN A 63 3.05 -7.29 14.12
CA GLN A 63 3.62 -8.35 13.29
C GLN A 63 5.10 -8.10 13.01
N ASP A 64 5.78 -9.17 12.63
CA ASP A 64 7.13 -9.10 12.13
C ASP A 64 7.17 -8.97 10.62
N TYR A 65 8.33 -8.61 10.06
CA TYR A 65 8.50 -8.37 8.64
C TYR A 65 9.77 -9.03 8.11
N VAL A 66 9.67 -9.62 6.93
CA VAL A 66 10.81 -10.09 6.15
C VAL A 66 10.82 -9.36 4.81
N ILE A 67 11.92 -8.73 4.47
CA ILE A 67 12.15 -8.11 3.17
C ILE A 67 13.21 -8.95 2.46
N LEU A 68 12.85 -9.49 1.29
CA LEU A 68 13.73 -10.38 0.51
C LEU A 68 14.92 -9.62 -0.07
N ASN A 69 14.75 -8.32 -0.37
CA ASN A 69 15.67 -7.46 -1.13
C ASN A 69 15.96 -7.99 -2.57
N SER A 70 15.42 -9.11 -2.92
CA SER A 70 15.31 -9.74 -4.25
C SER A 70 14.64 -11.10 -4.10
N THR A 71 13.83 -11.52 -5.07
CA THR A 71 13.26 -12.88 -5.12
C THR A 71 14.33 -13.99 -5.11
N ALA A 72 15.55 -13.68 -5.55
CA ALA A 72 16.70 -14.62 -5.46
C ALA A 72 17.06 -15.01 -4.02
N ASN A 73 16.62 -14.28 -3.02
CA ASN A 73 16.86 -14.58 -1.61
C ASN A 73 15.70 -15.35 -0.94
N THR A 74 14.72 -15.83 -1.70
CA THR A 74 13.56 -16.55 -1.15
C THR A 74 13.98 -17.72 -0.26
N ASP A 75 14.97 -18.52 -0.69
CA ASP A 75 15.45 -19.67 0.09
C ASP A 75 16.02 -19.27 1.47
N LYS A 76 16.65 -18.09 1.56
CA LYS A 76 17.16 -17.58 2.83
C LYS A 76 16.03 -17.15 3.78
N ALA A 77 14.90 -16.73 3.24
CA ALA A 77 13.74 -16.34 4.03
C ALA A 77 13.04 -17.56 4.64
N LEU A 78 13.19 -18.75 4.09
CA LEU A 78 12.53 -19.94 4.62
C LEU A 78 12.88 -20.16 6.10
N TYR A 79 14.15 -20.07 6.46
CA TYR A 79 14.56 -20.33 7.84
C TYR A 79 13.86 -19.42 8.88
N PRO A 80 13.89 -18.08 8.76
CA PRO A 80 13.20 -17.21 9.72
C PRO A 80 11.67 -17.30 9.64
N LEU A 81 11.10 -17.72 8.52
CA LEU A 81 9.64 -17.86 8.38
C LEU A 81 9.09 -19.10 9.11
N ALA A 82 9.93 -20.04 9.52
CA ALA A 82 9.53 -21.23 10.28
C ALA A 82 8.84 -20.90 11.61
N ASP A 83 9.19 -19.76 12.21
CA ASP A 83 8.68 -19.32 13.52
C ASP A 83 7.21 -18.82 13.48
N TYR A 84 6.62 -18.64 12.25
CA TYR A 84 5.32 -17.97 12.11
C TYR A 84 4.20 -18.93 11.72
N GLY A 85 3.05 -18.79 12.39
CA GLY A 85 1.82 -19.51 12.03
C GLY A 85 1.07 -18.87 10.86
N HIS A 86 1.28 -17.57 10.61
CA HIS A 86 0.65 -16.80 9.53
C HIS A 86 1.70 -16.02 8.74
N ILE A 87 1.85 -16.34 7.46
CA ILE A 87 2.80 -15.71 6.55
C ILE A 87 2.01 -15.03 5.41
N HIS A 88 2.08 -13.71 5.32
CA HIS A 88 1.43 -12.93 4.29
C HIS A 88 2.45 -12.45 3.27
N CYS A 89 2.42 -12.99 2.06
CA CYS A 89 3.31 -12.58 0.98
C CYS A 89 2.72 -11.39 0.24
N MET A 90 3.44 -10.28 0.26
CA MET A 90 3.15 -9.04 -0.47
C MET A 90 4.27 -8.80 -1.49
N LEU A 91 4.40 -9.72 -2.44
CA LEU A 91 5.43 -9.72 -3.47
C LEU A 91 4.86 -9.14 -4.78
N ASP A 92 5.73 -8.83 -5.73
CA ASP A 92 5.35 -8.24 -7.00
C ASP A 92 4.39 -9.14 -7.80
N ASN A 93 3.49 -8.52 -8.55
CA ASN A 93 2.50 -9.18 -9.42
C ASN A 93 3.11 -9.69 -10.73
N ASP A 94 4.39 -10.06 -10.71
CA ASP A 94 5.11 -10.62 -11.84
C ASP A 94 5.38 -12.13 -11.71
N GLU A 95 6.13 -12.69 -12.65
CA GLU A 95 6.45 -14.12 -12.63
C GLU A 95 7.42 -14.48 -11.49
N ALA A 96 8.37 -13.59 -11.17
CA ALA A 96 9.36 -13.84 -10.12
C ALA A 96 8.71 -13.82 -8.73
N GLY A 97 7.83 -12.83 -8.47
CA GLY A 97 7.05 -12.74 -7.24
C GLY A 97 6.15 -13.96 -7.04
N ARG A 98 5.42 -14.40 -8.10
CA ARG A 98 4.59 -15.61 -8.04
C ARG A 98 5.39 -16.88 -7.73
N LYS A 99 6.59 -17.04 -8.34
CA LYS A 99 7.48 -18.18 -8.04
C LYS A 99 7.97 -18.15 -6.60
N ALA A 100 8.29 -16.97 -6.07
CA ALA A 100 8.72 -16.84 -4.69
C ALA A 100 7.58 -17.17 -3.71
N VAL A 101 6.34 -16.71 -3.96
CA VAL A 101 5.16 -17.10 -3.17
C VAL A 101 4.99 -18.62 -3.18
N GLU A 102 5.11 -19.24 -4.34
CA GLU A 102 4.92 -20.69 -4.47
C GLU A 102 6.02 -21.49 -3.74
N ALA A 103 7.28 -21.04 -3.80
CA ALA A 103 8.38 -21.66 -3.05
C ALA A 103 8.11 -21.60 -1.53
N ILE A 104 7.69 -20.45 -1.00
CA ILE A 104 7.32 -20.30 0.42
C ILE A 104 6.11 -21.19 0.77
N ARG A 105 5.12 -21.28 -0.14
CA ARG A 105 3.91 -22.10 0.04
C ARG A 105 4.23 -23.60 0.05
N GLN A 106 5.17 -24.06 -0.74
CA GLN A 106 5.60 -25.46 -0.75
C GLN A 106 6.13 -25.88 0.61
N GLU A 107 6.83 -25.00 1.31
CA GLU A 107 7.37 -25.28 2.65
C GLU A 107 6.29 -25.15 3.73
N TYR A 108 5.56 -24.03 3.77
CA TYR A 108 4.66 -23.67 4.90
C TYR A 108 3.18 -23.88 4.63
N LYS A 109 2.80 -24.32 3.43
CA LYS A 109 1.45 -24.77 3.03
C LYS A 109 0.34 -23.79 3.41
N TRP A 110 -0.57 -24.21 4.26
CA TRP A 110 -1.75 -23.43 4.69
C TRP A 110 -1.43 -22.17 5.49
N ARG A 111 -0.22 -22.04 6.02
CA ARG A 111 0.22 -20.83 6.73
C ARG A 111 0.41 -19.64 5.78
N VAL A 112 0.60 -19.90 4.47
CA VAL A 112 0.94 -18.89 3.49
C VAL A 112 -0.31 -18.34 2.81
N ARG A 113 -0.42 -17.03 2.84
CA ARG A 113 -1.43 -16.26 2.10
C ARG A 113 -0.75 -15.32 1.11
N ASP A 114 -1.11 -15.45 -0.15
CA ASP A 114 -0.75 -14.46 -1.15
C ASP A 114 -1.68 -13.25 -1.01
N ALA A 115 -1.10 -12.10 -0.66
CA ALA A 115 -1.80 -10.85 -0.45
C ALA A 115 -1.64 -9.87 -1.64
N SER A 116 -1.00 -10.28 -2.73
CA SER A 116 -0.79 -9.44 -3.92
C SER A 116 -2.11 -9.00 -4.58
N HIS A 117 -3.20 -9.74 -4.36
CA HIS A 117 -4.55 -9.36 -4.81
C HIS A 117 -5.03 -8.01 -4.24
N LEU A 118 -4.48 -7.54 -3.11
CA LEU A 118 -4.84 -6.26 -2.49
C LEU A 118 -4.41 -5.05 -3.33
N TYR A 119 -3.47 -5.23 -4.24
CA TYR A 119 -3.00 -4.25 -5.21
C TYR A 119 -3.06 -4.77 -6.64
N SER A 120 -4.09 -5.59 -6.92
CA SER A 120 -4.35 -6.08 -8.28
C SER A 120 -4.49 -4.90 -9.26
N GLY A 121 -3.89 -5.02 -10.44
CA GLY A 121 -3.81 -3.94 -11.43
C GLY A 121 -2.56 -3.05 -11.29
N HIS A 122 -1.72 -3.29 -10.31
CA HIS A 122 -0.41 -2.67 -10.13
C HIS A 122 0.66 -3.76 -10.01
N ASN A 123 1.88 -3.47 -10.44
CA ASN A 123 2.96 -4.46 -10.36
C ASN A 123 3.34 -4.70 -8.90
N ASP A 124 3.47 -3.64 -8.12
CA ASP A 124 3.92 -3.68 -6.75
C ASP A 124 3.07 -2.76 -5.84
N LEU A 125 3.34 -2.79 -4.56
CA LEU A 125 2.62 -2.01 -3.56
C LEU A 125 2.97 -0.52 -3.61
N ASN A 126 4.17 -0.17 -4.04
CA ASN A 126 4.59 1.22 -4.20
C ASN A 126 3.84 1.88 -5.38
N ASP A 127 3.67 1.19 -6.51
CA ASP A 127 2.86 1.67 -7.63
C ASP A 127 1.38 1.86 -7.21
N TYR A 128 0.86 0.95 -6.42
CA TYR A 128 -0.48 1.10 -5.85
C TYR A 128 -0.60 2.35 -4.96
N LEU A 129 0.33 2.57 -4.03
CA LEU A 129 0.36 3.77 -3.19
C LEU A 129 0.42 5.06 -4.02
N ARG A 130 1.24 5.09 -5.07
CA ARG A 130 1.35 6.24 -5.98
C ARG A 130 0.01 6.52 -6.68
N SER A 131 -0.70 5.49 -7.11
CA SER A 131 -2.02 5.62 -7.74
C SER A 131 -3.07 6.23 -6.79
N LEU A 132 -3.03 5.88 -5.50
CA LEU A 132 -3.92 6.45 -4.50
C LEU A 132 -3.70 7.97 -4.32
N LYS A 133 -2.44 8.43 -4.30
CA LYS A 133 -2.09 9.85 -4.20
C LYS A 133 -2.58 10.66 -5.40
N VAL A 134 -2.48 10.11 -6.61
CA VAL A 134 -2.97 10.76 -7.83
C VAL A 134 -4.49 10.93 -7.79
N LYS A 135 -5.24 9.93 -7.36
CA LYS A 135 -6.70 10.00 -7.22
C LYS A 135 -7.12 11.06 -6.20
N GLN A 136 -6.49 11.12 -5.04
CA GLN A 136 -6.76 12.14 -4.03
C GLN A 136 -6.51 13.56 -4.55
N SER A 137 -5.46 13.78 -5.33
CA SER A 137 -5.15 15.08 -5.93
C SER A 137 -6.19 15.48 -6.99
N GLN A 138 -6.74 14.53 -7.74
CA GLN A 138 -7.78 14.79 -8.75
C GLN A 138 -9.13 15.12 -8.10
N ASP A 139 -9.50 14.45 -7.02
CA ASP A 139 -10.75 14.73 -6.30
C ASP A 139 -10.76 16.14 -5.69
N LEU A 140 -9.61 16.60 -5.19
CA LEU A 140 -9.45 17.97 -4.66
C LEU A 140 -9.61 19.06 -5.75
N THR A 141 -9.24 18.77 -6.98
CA THR A 141 -9.36 19.73 -8.10
C THR A 141 -10.77 19.79 -8.69
N VAL A 142 -11.60 18.77 -8.48
CA VAL A 142 -12.99 18.74 -8.99
C VAL A 142 -13.96 19.52 -8.07
N THR A 143 -13.65 19.65 -6.79
CA THR A 143 -14.48 20.36 -5.82
C THR A 143 -14.35 21.90 -5.89
N ASP A 144 -13.37 22.41 -6.62
CA ASP A 144 -13.08 23.86 -6.71
C ASP A 144 -13.64 24.50 -8.00
N LYS A 145 -14.59 23.88 -8.69
CA LYS A 145 -15.33 24.56 -9.77
C LYS A 145 -16.45 25.40 -9.17
N PRO A 146 -16.44 26.74 -9.36
CA PRO A 146 -17.54 27.58 -8.91
C PRO A 146 -18.84 27.12 -9.58
N GLN A 147 -19.88 26.93 -8.79
CA GLN A 147 -21.23 26.70 -9.31
C GLN A 147 -21.63 27.89 -10.16
N PRO A 148 -22.25 27.69 -11.34
CA PRO A 148 -22.80 28.81 -12.09
C PRO A 148 -23.87 29.52 -11.25
N GLU A 149 -23.68 30.84 -11.03
CA GLU A 149 -24.66 31.69 -10.39
C GLU A 149 -26.00 31.53 -11.11
N GLN A 150 -27.01 31.09 -10.39
CA GLN A 150 -28.40 31.14 -10.88
C GLN A 150 -28.81 32.60 -10.94
N ASP A 151 -28.84 33.15 -12.17
CA ASP A 151 -29.37 34.50 -12.49
C ASP A 151 -30.88 34.55 -12.15
N ASN A 152 -31.15 35.00 -10.96
CA ASN A 152 -32.50 35.19 -10.47
C ASN A 152 -33.05 36.55 -10.96
N ARG A 153 -33.27 36.67 -12.29
CA ARG A 153 -33.99 37.81 -12.85
C ARG A 153 -35.45 37.70 -12.50
N GLN A 154 -35.81 38.33 -11.41
CA GLN A 154 -37.20 38.67 -11.09
C GLN A 154 -37.78 39.52 -12.21
N ASN A 155 -38.87 39.06 -12.81
CA ASN A 155 -39.65 39.77 -13.82
C ASN A 155 -40.56 40.79 -13.14
N PRO A 156 -40.38 42.12 -13.31
CA PRO A 156 -41.31 43.12 -12.77
C PRO A 156 -42.33 43.50 -13.85
N GLY A 157 -43.57 43.11 -13.68
CA GLY A 157 -44.59 43.74 -14.47
C GLY A 157 -45.85 42.98 -14.74
N GLU A 158 -46.75 42.92 -13.82
CA GLU A 158 -48.16 42.83 -14.18
C GLU A 158 -49.00 43.82 -13.40
N LYS A 159 -49.46 44.80 -14.14
CA LYS A 159 -50.25 45.97 -13.67
C LYS A 159 -51.64 45.49 -13.25
N ARG A 160 -52.06 45.89 -12.05
CA ARG A 160 -53.41 45.84 -11.56
C ARG A 160 -54.35 46.66 -12.50
N LYS A 161 -55.37 46.04 -13.05
CA LYS A 161 -56.58 46.73 -13.54
C LYS A 161 -57.66 46.60 -12.48
N ARG A 162 -58.03 47.77 -11.91
CA ARG A 162 -59.25 47.97 -11.17
C ARG A 162 -60.40 47.80 -12.15
N GLY A 163 -61.35 46.96 -11.82
CA GLY A 163 -62.71 46.97 -12.42
C GLY A 163 -63.73 47.13 -11.32
N LEU A 164 -64.44 48.26 -11.39
CA LEU A 164 -65.51 48.72 -10.53
C LEU A 164 -66.85 48.17 -11.03
N ARG A 165 -67.84 48.04 -10.14
CA ARG A 165 -69.33 47.89 -10.31
C ARG A 165 -69.82 46.48 -10.06
N MET A 166 -70.89 46.24 -9.37
CA MET A 166 -71.97 46.96 -8.63
C MET A 166 -72.45 46.02 -7.56
#